data_131e12dfa7a35cfd49d9019a461e6cf5
#
_entry.id   131e12dfa7a35cfd49d9019a461e6cf5
#
_cell.length_a   1.000
_cell.length_b   1.000
_cell.length_c   1.000
_cell.angle_alpha   90.00
_cell.angle_beta   90.00
_cell.angle_gamma   90.00
#
_symmetry.space_group_name_H-M   'P 1'
#
loop_
_entity.id
_entity.type
_entity.pdbx_description
1 polymer ?
#
loop_
_entity_poly.entity_id
_entity_poly.type
_entity_poly.pdbx_seq_one_letter_code
_entity_poly.pdbx_strand_id
1 'polypeptide(L)'
;MKKILLSLCVAMLACAAVSAQETATEKSRWKGFETNKFWQNWELSLGGGISHLDLNTRGGELGKVGANTGWNINGAATKWFHPIVGVRAQVDLGEFMNMIDNDTKFHTPYAYIHADAMLNLSNWIGGYREDRVYYAIPYLSFGYSATCFNRKDLHSNGEFAAGIGLLNKFRVTEYLDIQLDLRTWLLPGKGVNEAVLNPGKYAPALVGSVGVAYRFNKRNWKAAVSEAEVDGYLQAIDGLKSDLNHANDNINTVNDKCAKLEDENAKLKKTVAPAAKAASVVNVETVVFFDKNVYEVSAFGQASLDKYIAAVKKADNKISVVGHADNTTGTKEYNVKISQKRAEAVKDYLVANGIDESRIEVKWEGCESLPFADGEAEVNRCVVIK
;
A
#
# COMPACT_ATOMS: atom_id res chain seq x y z
N MET A 1 30.40 31.34 17.88
CA MET A 1 29.19 31.21 17.05
C MET A 1 29.49 30.87 15.60
N LYS A 2 30.26 31.64 14.83
CA LYS A 2 30.58 31.29 13.41
C LYS A 2 31.21 29.89 13.23
N LYS A 3 32.07 29.43 14.16
CA LYS A 3 32.73 28.11 14.05
C LYS A 3 31.77 26.94 14.38
N ILE A 4 30.83 27.12 15.30
CA ILE A 4 29.85 26.09 15.65
C ILE A 4 28.77 25.96 14.55
N LEU A 5 28.33 27.11 14.02
CA LEU A 5 27.41 27.13 12.87
C LEU A 5 28.04 26.51 11.62
N LEU A 6 29.34 26.83 11.40
CA LEU A 6 30.14 26.25 10.30
C LEU A 6 30.34 24.74 10.50
N SER A 7 30.60 24.30 11.75
CA SER A 7 30.73 22.87 12.08
C SER A 7 29.41 22.10 11.90
N LEU A 8 28.27 22.72 12.24
CA LEU A 8 26.93 22.14 11.99
C LEU A 8 26.61 22.08 10.49
N CYS A 9 26.98 23.14 9.74
CA CYS A 9 26.82 23.15 8.28
C CYS A 9 27.76 22.14 7.59
N VAL A 10 28.96 21.97 8.09
CA VAL A 10 29.92 20.97 7.56
C VAL A 10 29.47 19.55 7.89
N ALA A 11 28.91 19.30 9.09
CA ALA A 11 28.28 18.01 9.43
C ALA A 11 27.05 17.72 8.56
N MET A 12 26.23 18.73 8.26
CA MET A 12 25.08 18.59 7.34
C MET A 12 25.54 18.30 5.90
N LEU A 13 26.61 18.94 5.44
CA LEU A 13 27.21 18.71 4.11
C LEU A 13 27.92 17.34 4.03
N ALA A 14 28.56 16.89 5.08
CA ALA A 14 29.23 15.59 5.14
C ALA A 14 28.18 14.44 5.13
N CYS A 15 27.07 14.59 5.84
CA CYS A 15 25.95 13.62 5.77
C CYS A 15 25.30 13.59 4.38
N ALA A 16 25.24 14.72 3.67
CA ALA A 16 24.77 14.78 2.29
C ALA A 16 25.72 14.10 1.30
N ALA A 17 27.04 14.21 1.53
CA ALA A 17 28.08 13.63 0.67
C ALA A 17 28.15 12.10 0.75
N VAL A 18 27.89 11.51 1.93
CA VAL A 18 27.87 10.05 2.11
C VAL A 18 26.68 9.40 1.40
N SER A 19 25.57 10.13 1.23
CA SER A 19 24.39 9.64 0.51
C SER A 19 24.53 9.75 -1.02
N ALA A 20 25.51 10.50 -1.52
CA ALA A 20 25.67 10.79 -2.96
C ALA A 20 26.51 9.75 -3.71
N GLN A 21 27.10 8.78 -3.03
CA GLN A 21 28.05 7.82 -3.61
C GLN A 21 27.44 6.45 -3.95
N GLU A 22 26.12 6.29 -3.82
CA GLU A 22 25.43 5.11 -4.33
C GLU A 22 25.06 5.31 -5.81
N THR A 23 25.63 4.44 -6.63
CA THR A 23 25.48 4.27 -8.07
C THR A 23 24.15 4.72 -8.65
N ALA A 24 24.25 5.53 -9.69
CA ALA A 24 23.18 5.99 -10.57
C ALA A 24 22.47 4.83 -11.30
N THR A 25 21.63 4.11 -10.59
CA THR A 25 20.57 3.33 -11.21
C THR A 25 19.38 4.28 -11.35
N GLU A 26 18.91 4.46 -12.55
CA GLU A 26 17.85 5.36 -13.03
C GLU A 26 17.12 6.14 -11.93
N LYS A 27 17.50 7.41 -11.78
CA LYS A 27 16.75 8.36 -10.96
C LYS A 27 15.32 8.38 -11.47
N SER A 28 14.46 7.60 -10.83
CA SER A 28 13.04 7.84 -10.88
C SER A 28 12.83 9.28 -10.39
N ARG A 29 12.80 10.23 -11.32
CA ARG A 29 12.42 11.61 -11.03
C ARG A 29 11.07 11.56 -10.33
N TRP A 30 10.96 12.32 -9.27
CA TRP A 30 9.77 12.60 -8.47
C TRP A 30 8.48 12.50 -9.29
N LYS A 31 7.92 11.33 -9.36
CA LYS A 31 6.56 11.10 -9.78
C LYS A 31 5.77 11.12 -8.48
N GLY A 32 4.68 11.89 -8.42
CA GLY A 32 3.88 12.06 -7.23
C GLY A 32 3.61 10.75 -6.47
N PHE A 33 3.26 10.87 -5.22
CA PHE A 33 2.79 9.75 -4.42
C PHE A 33 1.29 9.87 -4.23
N GLU A 34 0.59 8.74 -4.11
CA GLU A 34 -0.83 8.75 -3.77
C GLU A 34 -1.06 9.48 -2.45
N THR A 35 -2.09 10.33 -2.40
CA THR A 35 -2.47 11.04 -1.19
C THR A 35 -2.99 10.05 -0.17
N ASN A 36 -2.34 9.99 0.99
CA ASN A 36 -2.73 9.11 2.07
C ASN A 36 -3.94 9.64 2.85
N LYS A 37 -4.72 8.71 3.42
CA LYS A 37 -5.82 9.05 4.32
C LYS A 37 -5.30 9.76 5.56
N PHE A 38 -6.13 10.58 6.21
CA PHE A 38 -5.76 11.36 7.39
C PHE A 38 -5.08 10.54 8.48
N TRP A 39 -5.57 9.34 8.80
CA TRP A 39 -5.04 8.49 9.88
C TRP A 39 -3.79 7.67 9.51
N GLN A 40 -3.32 7.74 8.28
CA GLN A 40 -2.10 7.05 7.85
C GLN A 40 -0.87 7.91 8.13
N ASN A 41 0.30 7.25 8.30
CA ASN A 41 1.61 7.89 8.47
C ASN A 41 1.73 8.82 9.69
N TRP A 42 1.06 8.44 10.78
CA TRP A 42 1.29 9.05 12.08
C TRP A 42 2.40 8.33 12.83
N GLU A 43 3.18 9.09 13.58
CA GLU A 43 4.21 8.59 14.47
C GLU A 43 4.07 9.28 15.84
N LEU A 44 4.26 8.52 16.92
CA LEU A 44 4.45 9.06 18.25
C LEU A 44 5.89 8.81 18.67
N SER A 45 6.51 9.79 19.29
CA SER A 45 7.87 9.67 19.78
C SER A 45 8.01 10.18 21.21
N LEU A 46 8.93 9.54 21.92
CA LEU A 46 9.38 9.94 23.26
C LEU A 46 10.90 9.96 23.28
N GLY A 47 11.47 10.95 23.92
CA GLY A 47 12.91 11.10 24.02
C GLY A 47 13.35 11.81 25.29
N GLY A 48 14.63 11.74 25.54
CA GLY A 48 15.28 12.47 26.62
C GLY A 48 16.73 12.76 26.29
N GLY A 49 17.27 13.76 26.96
CA GLY A 49 18.63 14.19 26.66
C GLY A 49 19.09 15.34 27.53
N ILE A 50 19.96 16.14 26.93
CA ILE A 50 20.61 17.26 27.60
C ILE A 50 20.19 18.59 26.98
N SER A 51 20.14 19.62 27.79
CA SER A 51 19.84 20.99 27.41
C SER A 51 20.96 21.94 27.85
N HIS A 52 21.24 22.94 27.03
CA HIS A 52 22.22 23.97 27.31
C HIS A 52 21.69 25.33 26.84
N LEU A 53 21.79 26.35 27.69
CA LEU A 53 21.46 27.72 27.34
C LEU A 53 22.76 28.51 27.17
N ASP A 54 23.02 29.00 25.95
CA ASP A 54 24.19 29.83 25.66
C ASP A 54 23.89 31.28 26.08
N LEU A 55 24.32 31.60 27.29
CA LEU A 55 24.30 32.96 27.81
C LEU A 55 25.61 33.64 27.36
N ASN A 56 25.51 34.51 26.38
CA ASN A 56 26.68 35.33 25.93
C ASN A 56 27.05 36.34 27.05
N THR A 57 27.64 35.86 28.14
CA THR A 57 28.15 36.67 29.23
C THR A 57 29.35 37.44 28.75
N ARG A 58 29.32 38.77 28.90
CA ARG A 58 30.47 39.65 28.61
C ARG A 58 31.68 39.20 29.44
N GLY A 59 32.70 38.63 28.81
CA GLY A 59 34.05 38.50 29.35
C GLY A 59 34.31 37.33 30.30
N GLY A 60 33.40 36.36 30.42
CA GLY A 60 33.68 35.14 31.17
C GLY A 60 34.18 34.04 30.24
N GLU A 61 35.19 33.30 30.64
CA GLU A 61 35.55 32.01 30.02
C GLU A 61 34.28 31.16 29.96
N LEU A 62 34.01 30.55 28.79
CA LEU A 62 32.97 29.55 28.67
C LEU A 62 33.19 28.51 29.76
N GLY A 63 32.38 28.54 30.80
CA GLY A 63 32.42 27.53 31.84
C GLY A 63 32.38 26.15 31.20
N LYS A 64 33.17 25.23 31.74
CA LYS A 64 33.30 23.86 31.21
C LYS A 64 31.89 23.35 30.80
N VAL A 65 31.71 22.96 29.56
CA VAL A 65 30.44 22.57 28.96
C VAL A 65 29.60 21.64 29.86
N GLY A 66 30.25 20.79 30.66
CA GLY A 66 29.57 19.90 31.60
C GLY A 66 28.96 20.57 32.83
N ALA A 67 29.36 21.81 33.20
CA ALA A 67 28.81 22.50 34.37
C ALA A 67 27.49 23.25 34.09
N ASN A 68 27.22 23.53 32.80
CA ASN A 68 26.02 24.26 32.35
C ASN A 68 25.04 23.37 31.55
N THR A 69 25.02 22.07 31.84
CA THR A 69 24.20 21.12 31.11
C THR A 69 23.05 20.68 31.98
N GLY A 70 21.84 20.98 31.56
CA GLY A 70 20.59 20.52 32.15
C GLY A 70 20.07 19.26 31.47
N TRP A 71 18.89 18.84 31.85
CA TRP A 71 18.19 17.68 31.31
C TRP A 71 17.00 18.10 30.45
N ASN A 72 16.58 17.21 29.54
CA ASN A 72 15.41 17.38 28.69
C ASN A 72 14.66 16.05 28.54
N ILE A 73 13.33 16.12 28.54
CA ILE A 73 12.44 15.07 28.05
C ILE A 73 11.52 15.67 27.00
N ASN A 74 11.15 14.88 26.01
CA ASN A 74 10.26 15.34 24.95
C ASN A 74 9.30 14.25 24.50
N GLY A 75 8.12 14.69 24.05
CA GLY A 75 7.13 13.84 23.42
C GLY A 75 6.57 14.53 22.19
N ALA A 76 6.39 13.78 21.11
CA ALA A 76 5.92 14.36 19.86
C ALA A 76 4.95 13.46 19.11
N ALA A 77 4.05 14.10 18.35
CA ALA A 77 3.21 13.48 17.34
C ALA A 77 3.60 14.04 15.97
N THR A 78 3.97 13.16 15.06
CA THR A 78 4.41 13.51 13.70
C THR A 78 3.43 12.98 12.68
N LYS A 79 3.06 13.80 11.70
CA LYS A 79 2.27 13.44 10.53
C LYS A 79 3.09 13.65 9.27
N TRP A 80 3.25 12.58 8.49
CA TRP A 80 3.85 12.67 7.17
C TRP A 80 2.76 12.75 6.12
N PHE A 81 2.76 13.83 5.32
CA PHE A 81 1.85 14.02 4.17
C PHE A 81 2.44 13.47 2.90
N HIS A 82 3.77 13.47 2.83
CA HIS A 82 4.57 13.04 1.69
C HIS A 82 5.84 12.38 2.22
N PRO A 83 6.51 11.47 1.50
CA PRO A 83 7.77 10.88 1.94
C PRO A 83 8.85 11.88 2.33
N ILE A 84 8.74 13.12 1.84
CA ILE A 84 9.69 14.20 2.08
C ILE A 84 9.20 15.20 3.11
N VAL A 85 7.90 15.51 3.14
CA VAL A 85 7.35 16.61 3.91
C VAL A 85 6.45 16.09 5.00
N GLY A 86 6.71 16.52 6.22
CA GLY A 86 5.91 16.21 7.40
C GLY A 86 5.78 17.40 8.32
N VAL A 87 4.86 17.29 9.25
CA VAL A 87 4.70 18.21 10.38
C VAL A 87 4.78 17.44 11.69
N ARG A 88 5.31 18.08 12.72
CA ARG A 88 5.41 17.50 14.06
C ARG A 88 4.89 18.50 15.07
N ALA A 89 4.09 18.06 16.01
CA ALA A 89 3.78 18.79 17.23
C ALA A 89 4.58 18.16 18.36
N GLN A 90 5.34 18.97 19.10
CA GLN A 90 6.25 18.49 20.13
C GLN A 90 6.12 19.32 21.41
N VAL A 91 6.29 18.65 22.53
CA VAL A 91 6.41 19.24 23.84
C VAL A 91 7.75 18.84 24.42
N ASP A 92 8.53 19.81 24.81
CA ASP A 92 9.79 19.67 25.53
C ASP A 92 9.63 20.18 26.95
N LEU A 93 10.07 19.39 27.90
CA LEU A 93 10.16 19.77 29.30
C LEU A 93 11.59 19.54 29.75
N GLY A 94 12.13 20.49 30.51
CA GLY A 94 13.52 20.33 30.95
C GLY A 94 13.96 21.45 31.88
N GLU A 95 15.24 21.47 32.10
CA GLU A 95 15.89 22.46 32.93
C GLU A 95 17.20 22.92 32.32
N PHE A 96 17.41 24.20 32.22
CA PHE A 96 18.73 24.77 31.91
C PHE A 96 19.51 24.94 33.20
N MET A 97 20.76 24.53 33.21
CA MET A 97 21.66 24.73 34.32
C MET A 97 22.70 25.78 33.89
N ASN A 98 22.79 26.87 34.63
CA ASN A 98 23.75 27.94 34.35
C ASN A 98 24.58 28.24 35.61
N MET A 99 25.86 28.54 35.42
CA MET A 99 26.75 29.05 36.48
C MET A 99 26.96 30.54 36.25
N ILE A 100 26.64 31.36 37.26
CA ILE A 100 26.92 32.80 37.22
C ILE A 100 28.30 33.08 37.77
N ASP A 101 28.70 32.38 38.85
CA ASP A 101 30.02 32.40 39.47
C ASP A 101 30.48 30.97 39.68
N ASN A 102 31.77 30.78 40.07
CA ASN A 102 32.34 29.46 40.29
C ASN A 102 31.58 28.57 41.29
N ASP A 103 30.71 29.13 42.10
CA ASP A 103 29.99 28.43 43.18
C ASP A 103 28.45 28.50 43.08
N THR A 104 27.86 29.38 42.25
CA THR A 104 26.40 29.59 42.21
C THR A 104 25.81 28.98 40.95
N LYS A 105 25.07 27.88 41.13
CA LYS A 105 24.30 27.22 40.07
C LYS A 105 22.89 27.77 40.02
N PHE A 106 22.45 28.15 38.82
CA PHE A 106 21.08 28.55 38.54
C PHE A 106 20.37 27.46 37.74
N HIS A 107 19.22 27.05 38.24
CA HIS A 107 18.32 26.09 37.64
C HIS A 107 17.12 26.82 37.04
N THR A 108 16.94 26.70 35.72
CA THR A 108 15.84 27.36 35.01
C THR A 108 14.98 26.28 34.34
N PRO A 109 13.91 25.85 34.98
CA PRO A 109 12.94 24.94 34.35
C PRO A 109 12.31 25.61 33.13
N TYR A 110 12.11 24.85 32.07
CA TYR A 110 11.45 25.34 30.88
C TYR A 110 10.46 24.33 30.32
N ALA A 111 9.49 24.88 29.58
CA ALA A 111 8.62 24.11 28.70
C ALA A 111 8.61 24.76 27.31
N TYR A 112 8.75 24.00 26.26
CA TYR A 112 8.64 24.48 24.89
C TYR A 112 7.62 23.62 24.13
N ILE A 113 6.52 24.24 23.72
CA ILE A 113 5.48 23.61 22.91
C ILE A 113 5.58 24.21 21.51
N HIS A 114 5.83 23.37 20.53
CA HIS A 114 6.10 23.85 19.18
C HIS A 114 5.57 22.93 18.08
N ALA A 115 5.39 23.51 16.92
CA ALA A 115 5.14 22.80 15.68
C ALA A 115 6.37 22.91 14.76
N ASP A 116 6.69 21.82 14.08
CA ASP A 116 7.83 21.73 13.19
C ASP A 116 7.39 21.47 11.75
N ALA A 117 7.98 22.21 10.84
CA ALA A 117 7.95 21.91 9.42
C ALA A 117 9.18 21.08 9.06
N MET A 118 8.97 19.85 8.65
CA MET A 118 10.03 18.83 8.50
C MET A 118 10.28 18.50 7.03
N LEU A 119 11.57 18.41 6.66
CA LEU A 119 12.00 18.04 5.31
C LEU A 119 12.90 16.81 5.38
N ASN A 120 12.48 15.68 4.83
CA ASN A 120 13.29 14.47 4.78
C ASN A 120 14.31 14.55 3.62
N LEU A 121 15.52 15.01 3.91
CA LEU A 121 16.59 15.16 2.93
C LEU A 121 17.02 13.82 2.31
N SER A 122 17.04 12.75 3.10
CA SER A 122 17.42 11.44 2.61
C SER A 122 16.48 10.94 1.50
N ASN A 123 15.18 11.22 1.63
CA ASN A 123 14.21 10.89 0.58
C ASN A 123 14.22 11.94 -0.55
N TRP A 124 14.50 13.20 -0.22
CA TRP A 124 14.51 14.25 -1.24
C TRP A 124 15.67 14.09 -2.23
N ILE A 125 16.87 13.80 -1.72
CA ILE A 125 18.08 13.68 -2.54
C ILE A 125 18.20 12.27 -3.12
N GLY A 126 17.99 11.24 -2.29
CA GLY A 126 18.22 9.83 -2.65
C GLY A 126 16.99 9.06 -3.17
N GLY A 127 15.86 9.76 -3.39
CA GLY A 127 14.58 9.10 -3.73
C GLY A 127 13.98 8.35 -2.54
N TYR A 128 12.72 7.95 -2.67
CA TYR A 128 12.05 7.12 -1.67
C TYR A 128 12.47 5.65 -1.82
N ARG A 129 12.84 5.03 -0.69
CA ARG A 129 13.17 3.59 -0.60
C ARG A 129 12.55 3.02 0.68
N GLU A 130 11.88 1.89 0.55
CA GLU A 130 11.26 1.22 1.70
C GLU A 130 12.28 0.60 2.65
N ASP A 131 13.42 0.18 2.14
CA ASP A 131 14.52 -0.47 2.87
C ASP A 131 15.51 0.51 3.52
N ARG A 132 15.33 1.83 3.33
CA ARG A 132 16.24 2.83 3.88
C ARG A 132 16.27 2.79 5.41
N VAL A 133 17.47 2.65 5.96
CA VAL A 133 17.70 2.57 7.41
C VAL A 133 17.87 3.95 8.03
N TYR A 134 18.54 4.87 7.35
CA TYR A 134 18.88 6.20 7.90
C TYR A 134 18.16 7.33 7.19
N TYR A 135 17.66 8.29 8.00
CA TYR A 135 17.01 9.50 7.53
C TYR A 135 17.57 10.73 8.24
N ALA A 136 18.03 11.71 7.45
CA ALA A 136 18.38 13.06 7.89
C ALA A 136 17.19 13.99 7.59
N ILE A 137 16.64 14.61 8.63
CA ILE A 137 15.40 15.38 8.57
C ILE A 137 15.63 16.74 9.26
N PRO A 138 16.14 17.76 8.57
CA PRO A 138 16.12 19.12 9.07
C PRO A 138 14.68 19.60 9.21
N TYR A 139 14.48 20.52 10.15
CA TYR A 139 13.17 21.13 10.38
C TYR A 139 13.28 22.55 10.91
N LEU A 140 12.21 23.31 10.70
CA LEU A 140 12.00 24.62 11.29
C LEU A 140 10.93 24.47 12.36
N SER A 141 11.19 24.98 13.55
CA SER A 141 10.26 24.97 14.67
C SER A 141 9.72 26.37 14.96
N PHE A 142 8.45 26.44 15.33
CA PHE A 142 7.80 27.63 15.82
C PHE A 142 6.84 27.26 16.96
N GLY A 143 6.94 27.96 18.08
CA GLY A 143 6.13 27.59 19.25
C GLY A 143 6.24 28.59 20.38
N TYR A 144 5.74 28.16 21.52
CA TYR A 144 5.71 28.96 22.76
C TYR A 144 6.65 28.33 23.77
N SER A 145 7.64 29.11 24.22
CA SER A 145 8.62 28.70 25.22
C SER A 145 8.34 29.46 26.51
N ALA A 146 8.16 28.74 27.60
CA ALA A 146 7.96 29.29 28.93
C ALA A 146 9.09 28.85 29.85
N THR A 147 9.61 29.78 30.63
CA THR A 147 10.66 29.54 31.65
C THR A 147 10.19 29.98 33.01
N CYS A 148 10.50 29.21 34.07
CA CYS A 148 10.20 29.52 35.44
C CYS A 148 11.48 29.88 36.20
N PHE A 149 11.69 31.14 36.51
CA PHE A 149 12.88 31.62 37.24
C PHE A 149 12.75 31.56 38.77
N ASN A 150 11.54 31.52 39.28
CA ASN A 150 11.34 31.48 40.72
C ASN A 150 10.28 30.44 41.09
N ARG A 151 10.71 29.40 41.82
CA ARG A 151 9.78 28.36 42.34
C ARG A 151 8.72 28.88 43.28
N LYS A 152 8.96 30.06 43.91
CA LYS A 152 8.02 30.63 44.90
C LYS A 152 6.91 31.47 44.28
N ASP A 153 7.15 32.10 43.13
CA ASP A 153 6.23 33.08 42.56
C ASP A 153 5.48 32.62 41.35
N LEU A 154 5.76 31.40 40.82
CA LEU A 154 5.07 30.83 39.64
C LEU A 154 4.89 31.79 38.42
N HIS A 155 5.64 32.89 38.39
CA HIS A 155 5.62 33.79 37.26
C HIS A 155 6.42 33.14 36.11
N SER A 156 5.71 32.60 35.14
CA SER A 156 6.29 32.08 33.93
C SER A 156 6.45 33.22 32.92
N ASN A 157 7.67 33.47 32.50
CA ASN A 157 7.91 34.31 31.34
C ASN A 157 7.84 33.43 30.09
N GLY A 158 6.75 33.55 29.32
CA GLY A 158 6.56 32.78 28.11
C GLY A 158 6.50 33.69 26.91
N GLU A 159 7.17 33.29 25.85
CA GLU A 159 7.20 34.01 24.58
C GLU A 159 7.23 33.05 23.40
N PHE A 160 6.82 33.55 22.25
CA PHE A 160 6.97 32.83 21.00
C PHE A 160 8.45 32.73 20.63
N ALA A 161 8.86 31.52 20.25
CA ALA A 161 10.23 31.21 19.87
C ALA A 161 10.27 30.45 18.55
N ALA A 162 11.24 30.79 17.74
CA ALA A 162 11.54 30.07 16.51
C ALA A 162 12.87 29.34 16.65
N GLY A 163 12.96 28.19 16.02
CA GLY A 163 14.15 27.34 16.06
C GLY A 163 14.37 26.54 14.81
N ILE A 164 15.49 25.85 14.81
CA ILE A 164 15.86 24.90 13.77
C ILE A 164 16.40 23.63 14.43
N GLY A 165 16.25 22.51 13.75
CA GLY A 165 16.83 21.26 14.23
C GLY A 165 17.14 20.28 13.10
N LEU A 166 17.83 19.23 13.50
CA LEU A 166 18.16 18.10 12.66
C LEU A 166 17.77 16.82 13.41
N LEU A 167 16.75 16.16 12.91
CA LEU A 167 16.31 14.87 13.39
C LEU A 167 16.99 13.77 12.55
N ASN A 168 17.81 12.96 13.20
CA ASN A 168 18.42 11.78 12.61
C ASN A 168 17.62 10.55 13.07
N LYS A 169 17.07 9.79 12.13
CA LYS A 169 16.28 8.58 12.45
C LYS A 169 16.97 7.35 11.89
N PHE A 170 17.01 6.32 12.72
CA PHE A 170 17.56 5.01 12.38
C PHE A 170 16.43 3.97 12.52
N ARG A 171 16.06 3.34 11.42
CA ARG A 171 15.03 2.31 11.41
C ARG A 171 15.57 1.04 12.09
N VAL A 172 14.83 0.59 13.11
CA VAL A 172 15.08 -0.68 13.79
C VAL A 172 14.13 -1.75 13.28
N THR A 173 12.85 -1.40 13.11
CA THR A 173 11.81 -2.27 12.53
C THR A 173 10.92 -1.48 11.57
N GLU A 174 9.91 -2.12 11.01
CA GLU A 174 8.90 -1.45 10.18
C GLU A 174 8.09 -0.39 10.96
N TYR A 175 8.01 -0.52 12.29
CA TYR A 175 7.21 0.32 13.18
C TYR A 175 8.02 1.16 14.14
N LEU A 176 9.30 0.81 14.39
CA LEU A 176 10.13 1.43 15.41
C LEU A 176 11.39 2.04 14.81
N ASP A 177 11.59 3.32 15.10
CA ASP A 177 12.81 4.06 14.78
C ASP A 177 13.49 4.52 16.08
N ILE A 178 14.82 4.46 16.13
CA ILE A 178 15.63 5.23 17.10
C ILE A 178 15.89 6.58 16.49
N GLN A 179 15.85 7.64 17.28
CA GLN A 179 16.08 9.00 16.82
C GLN A 179 17.09 9.74 17.68
N LEU A 180 17.93 10.54 17.01
CA LEU A 180 18.78 11.55 17.62
C LEU A 180 18.31 12.90 17.12
N ASP A 181 17.83 13.76 18.02
CA ASP A 181 17.30 15.08 17.70
C ASP A 181 18.22 16.15 18.26
N LEU A 182 18.79 16.96 17.38
CA LEU A 182 19.65 18.10 17.70
C LEU A 182 18.92 19.36 17.29
N ARG A 183 18.62 20.24 18.25
CA ARG A 183 17.84 21.44 17.99
C ARG A 183 18.34 22.66 18.74
N THR A 184 18.03 23.80 18.18
CA THR A 184 18.26 25.10 18.82
C THR A 184 17.07 26.00 18.54
N TRP A 185 16.71 26.78 19.53
CA TRP A 185 15.72 27.87 19.38
C TRP A 185 16.19 29.11 20.09
N LEU A 186 15.70 30.26 19.67
CA LEU A 186 16.03 31.54 20.24
C LEU A 186 15.03 31.89 21.35
N LEU A 187 15.50 31.93 22.57
CA LEU A 187 14.76 32.46 23.70
C LEU A 187 14.85 33.97 23.71
N PRO A 188 13.73 34.72 23.65
CA PRO A 188 13.73 36.17 23.84
C PRO A 188 14.19 36.56 25.26
N GLY A 189 14.84 37.73 25.37
CA GLY A 189 15.53 38.14 26.60
C GLY A 189 14.64 38.30 27.83
N LYS A 190 13.34 38.48 27.65
CA LYS A 190 12.36 38.50 28.79
C LYS A 190 12.19 37.13 29.44
N GLY A 191 12.50 36.04 28.71
CA GLY A 191 12.50 34.68 29.21
C GLY A 191 13.76 34.30 30.01
N VAL A 192 14.71 35.20 30.17
CA VAL A 192 15.96 34.98 30.91
C VAL A 192 16.13 36.09 31.92
N ASN A 193 16.61 35.76 33.14
CA ASN A 193 16.77 36.73 34.23
C ASN A 193 17.51 37.97 33.71
N GLU A 194 16.89 39.15 33.93
CA GLU A 194 17.43 40.45 33.49
C GLU A 194 18.87 40.75 34.04
N ALA A 195 19.24 40.11 35.14
CA ALA A 195 20.61 40.21 35.70
C ALA A 195 21.66 39.52 34.81
N VAL A 196 21.23 38.61 33.92
CA VAL A 196 22.15 37.79 33.09
C VAL A 196 22.12 38.22 31.63
N LEU A 197 20.99 38.74 31.14
CA LEU A 197 20.80 39.22 29.78
C LEU A 197 20.26 40.63 29.71
N ASN A 198 20.88 41.49 28.90
CA ASN A 198 20.29 42.80 28.60
C ASN A 198 18.92 42.63 27.92
N PRO A 199 17.90 43.40 28.33
CA PRO A 199 16.60 43.39 27.68
C PRO A 199 16.78 43.62 26.17
N GLY A 200 16.22 42.73 25.38
CA GLY A 200 16.26 42.82 23.92
C GLY A 200 17.27 41.90 23.20
N LYS A 201 18.06 41.08 23.88
CA LYS A 201 18.92 40.06 23.29
C LYS A 201 18.24 38.71 23.35
N TYR A 202 18.54 37.88 22.33
CA TYR A 202 18.11 36.49 22.27
C TYR A 202 19.22 35.58 22.80
N ALA A 203 18.84 34.53 23.53
CA ALA A 203 19.73 33.47 23.99
C ALA A 203 19.41 32.19 23.25
N PRO A 204 20.39 31.58 22.54
CA PRO A 204 20.16 30.29 21.91
C PRO A 204 20.10 29.19 22.98
N ALA A 205 19.00 28.45 22.99
CA ALA A 205 18.84 27.20 23.71
C ALA A 205 19.27 26.05 22.79
N LEU A 206 20.14 25.17 23.29
CA LEU A 206 20.64 24.00 22.57
C LEU A 206 20.14 22.74 23.28
N VAL A 207 19.56 21.80 22.54
CA VAL A 207 19.10 20.51 23.08
C VAL A 207 19.56 19.38 22.17
N GLY A 208 20.12 18.35 22.80
CA GLY A 208 20.40 17.08 22.18
C GLY A 208 19.64 15.97 22.89
N SER A 209 18.78 15.25 22.19
CA SER A 209 17.97 14.17 22.75
C SER A 209 18.02 12.89 21.92
N VAL A 210 18.01 11.76 22.62
CA VAL A 210 17.85 10.42 22.02
C VAL A 210 16.47 9.91 22.40
N GLY A 211 15.81 9.26 21.47
CA GLY A 211 14.46 8.77 21.69
C GLY A 211 14.07 7.64 20.78
N VAL A 212 12.85 7.21 20.95
CA VAL A 212 12.21 6.20 20.11
C VAL A 212 10.95 6.77 19.47
N ALA A 213 10.69 6.39 18.23
CA ALA A 213 9.47 6.75 17.53
C ALA A 213 8.76 5.49 17.08
N TYR A 214 7.47 5.40 17.41
CA TYR A 214 6.58 4.34 16.99
C TYR A 214 5.63 4.83 15.91
N ARG A 215 5.53 4.06 14.84
CA ARG A 215 4.64 4.32 13.71
C ARG A 215 3.44 3.40 13.74
N PHE A 216 2.25 3.97 13.64
CA PHE A 216 1.00 3.21 13.75
C PHE A 216 0.71 2.29 12.56
N ASN A 217 1.25 2.58 11.38
CA ASN A 217 1.05 1.78 10.17
C ASN A 217 2.36 1.56 9.45
N LYS A 218 2.44 0.47 8.65
CA LYS A 218 3.56 0.26 7.74
C LYS A 218 3.77 1.50 6.86
N ARG A 219 5.02 1.80 6.60
CA ARG A 219 5.42 2.89 5.72
C ARG A 219 5.19 2.46 4.27
N ASN A 220 3.97 2.66 3.77
CA ASN A 220 3.63 2.37 2.38
C ASN A 220 3.28 3.67 1.66
N TRP A 221 4.26 4.18 0.93
CA TRP A 221 4.02 5.25 -0.02
C TRP A 221 3.95 4.62 -1.39
N LYS A 222 2.75 4.52 -1.94
CA LYS A 222 2.58 4.08 -3.32
C LYS A 222 2.96 5.23 -4.24
N ALA A 223 3.83 4.94 -5.20
CA ALA A 223 4.09 5.89 -6.27
C ALA A 223 2.77 6.14 -7.02
N ALA A 224 2.46 7.38 -7.30
CA ALA A 224 1.38 7.71 -8.23
C ALA A 224 1.74 7.14 -9.61
N VAL A 225 0.74 6.61 -10.28
CA VAL A 225 0.88 6.07 -11.65
C VAL A 225 1.49 7.15 -12.53
N SER A 226 2.54 6.82 -13.23
CA SER A 226 3.22 7.78 -14.11
C SER A 226 2.37 8.09 -15.33
N GLU A 227 2.54 9.29 -15.89
CA GLU A 227 1.86 9.69 -17.12
C GLU A 227 2.10 8.67 -18.25
N ALA A 228 3.32 8.16 -18.38
CA ALA A 228 3.66 7.10 -19.33
C ALA A 228 2.97 5.74 -19.05
N GLU A 229 2.73 5.40 -17.77
CA GLU A 229 1.95 4.21 -17.42
C GLU A 229 0.46 4.41 -17.68
N VAL A 230 -0.06 5.62 -17.43
CA VAL A 230 -1.44 5.99 -17.79
C VAL A 230 -1.63 5.90 -19.29
N ASP A 231 -0.70 6.47 -20.08
CA ASP A 231 -0.73 6.37 -21.56
C ASP A 231 -0.64 4.92 -22.03
N GLY A 232 0.18 4.09 -21.39
CA GLY A 232 0.25 2.64 -21.65
C GLY A 232 -1.07 1.93 -21.38
N TYR A 233 -1.73 2.24 -20.27
CA TYR A 233 -3.07 1.69 -19.97
C TYR A 233 -4.13 2.20 -20.94
N LEU A 234 -4.08 3.47 -21.34
CA LEU A 234 -5.01 4.02 -22.33
C LEU A 234 -4.84 3.34 -23.69
N GLN A 235 -3.62 3.13 -24.15
CA GLN A 235 -3.34 2.39 -25.39
C GLN A 235 -3.83 0.95 -25.32
N ALA A 236 -3.63 0.27 -24.17
CA ALA A 236 -4.15 -1.08 -23.98
C ALA A 236 -5.69 -1.12 -23.99
N ILE A 237 -6.34 -0.13 -23.37
CA ILE A 237 -7.81 0.01 -23.39
C ILE A 237 -8.32 0.23 -24.81
N ASP A 238 -7.66 1.08 -25.59
CA ASP A 238 -8.05 1.35 -26.96
C ASP A 238 -7.82 0.13 -27.88
N GLY A 239 -6.75 -0.62 -27.64
CA GLY A 239 -6.52 -1.92 -28.29
C GLY A 239 -7.65 -2.92 -27.98
N LEU A 240 -7.99 -3.09 -26.70
CA LEU A 240 -9.07 -3.98 -26.28
C LEU A 240 -10.44 -3.56 -26.81
N LYS A 241 -10.71 -2.25 -26.92
CA LYS A 241 -11.95 -1.74 -27.58
C LYS A 241 -11.98 -2.08 -29.06
N SER A 242 -10.84 -1.96 -29.77
CA SER A 242 -10.74 -2.38 -31.16
C SER A 242 -11.02 -3.86 -31.35
N ASP A 243 -10.40 -4.70 -30.50
CA ASP A 243 -10.60 -6.16 -30.53
C ASP A 243 -12.06 -6.53 -30.23
N LEU A 244 -12.69 -5.83 -29.26
CA LEU A 244 -14.10 -6.01 -28.95
C LEU A 244 -15.01 -5.67 -30.13
N ASN A 245 -14.72 -4.57 -30.84
CA ASN A 245 -15.47 -4.19 -32.02
C ASN A 245 -15.33 -5.25 -33.12
N HIS A 246 -14.11 -5.73 -33.40
CA HIS A 246 -13.88 -6.82 -34.34
C HIS A 246 -14.59 -8.11 -33.95
N ALA A 247 -14.61 -8.45 -32.65
CA ALA A 247 -15.35 -9.61 -32.16
C ALA A 247 -16.86 -9.44 -32.38
N ASN A 248 -17.42 -8.25 -32.13
CA ASN A 248 -18.82 -7.95 -32.35
C ASN A 248 -19.19 -8.01 -33.86
N ASP A 249 -18.32 -7.52 -34.74
CA ASP A 249 -18.53 -7.60 -36.20
C ASP A 249 -18.52 -9.07 -36.67
N ASN A 250 -17.62 -9.89 -36.11
CA ASN A 250 -17.60 -11.33 -36.36
C ASN A 250 -18.88 -12.02 -35.87
N ILE A 251 -19.36 -11.67 -34.65
CA ILE A 251 -20.62 -12.18 -34.11
C ILE A 251 -21.80 -11.82 -35.03
N ASN A 252 -21.87 -10.57 -35.49
CA ASN A 252 -22.92 -10.14 -36.40
C ASN A 252 -22.86 -10.93 -37.72
N THR A 253 -21.65 -11.12 -38.27
CA THR A 253 -21.46 -11.92 -39.49
C THR A 253 -21.87 -13.40 -39.29
N VAL A 254 -21.57 -13.96 -38.14
CA VAL A 254 -22.00 -15.34 -37.81
C VAL A 254 -23.51 -15.43 -37.63
N ASN A 255 -24.12 -14.46 -36.96
CA ASN A 255 -25.57 -14.40 -36.80
C ASN A 255 -26.30 -14.29 -38.15
N ASP A 256 -25.79 -13.48 -39.10
CA ASP A 256 -26.33 -13.35 -40.45
C ASP A 256 -26.24 -14.68 -41.23
N LYS A 257 -25.10 -15.42 -41.05
CA LYS A 257 -24.96 -16.76 -41.64
C LYS A 257 -25.91 -17.75 -41.01
N CYS A 258 -26.09 -17.71 -39.68
CA CYS A 258 -27.05 -18.57 -38.99
C CYS A 258 -28.48 -18.32 -39.50
N ALA A 259 -28.89 -17.06 -39.62
CA ALA A 259 -30.22 -16.71 -40.15
C ALA A 259 -30.44 -17.23 -41.58
N LYS A 260 -29.43 -17.11 -42.46
CA LYS A 260 -29.48 -17.67 -43.84
C LYS A 260 -29.59 -19.19 -43.84
N LEU A 261 -28.81 -19.86 -42.98
CA LEU A 261 -28.86 -21.32 -42.85
C LEU A 261 -30.20 -21.81 -42.27
N GLU A 262 -30.78 -21.06 -41.34
CA GLU A 262 -32.12 -21.36 -40.80
C GLU A 262 -33.21 -21.28 -41.92
N ASP A 263 -33.11 -20.23 -42.75
CA ASP A 263 -34.04 -20.02 -43.86
C ASP A 263 -33.89 -21.13 -44.97
N GLU A 264 -32.63 -21.53 -45.26
CA GLU A 264 -32.36 -22.67 -46.14
C GLU A 264 -32.89 -23.98 -45.55
N ASN A 265 -32.66 -24.25 -44.27
CA ASN A 265 -33.23 -25.43 -43.60
C ASN A 265 -34.76 -25.43 -43.58
N ALA A 266 -35.39 -24.28 -43.42
CA ALA A 266 -36.85 -24.15 -43.49
C ALA A 266 -37.37 -24.47 -44.91
N LYS A 267 -36.62 -24.04 -45.94
CA LYS A 267 -36.94 -24.34 -47.35
C LYS A 267 -36.73 -25.84 -47.67
N LEU A 268 -35.65 -26.45 -47.22
CA LEU A 268 -35.34 -27.86 -47.37
C LEU A 268 -36.37 -28.76 -46.66
N LYS A 269 -36.81 -28.40 -45.45
CA LYS A 269 -37.86 -29.10 -44.71
C LYS A 269 -39.24 -29.07 -45.43
N LYS A 270 -39.54 -28.05 -46.22
CA LYS A 270 -40.76 -27.94 -47.03
C LYS A 270 -40.69 -28.75 -48.31
N THR A 271 -39.49 -29.02 -48.83
CA THR A 271 -39.30 -29.81 -50.05
C THR A 271 -39.17 -31.32 -49.80
N VAL A 272 -38.82 -31.73 -48.57
CA VAL A 272 -38.80 -33.15 -48.18
C VAL A 272 -40.20 -33.57 -47.73
N ALA A 273 -40.97 -34.15 -48.63
CA ALA A 273 -42.27 -34.73 -48.35
C ALA A 273 -42.20 -35.82 -47.25
N PRO A 274 -43.28 -36.08 -46.51
CA PRO A 274 -43.28 -36.91 -45.31
C PRO A 274 -42.98 -38.37 -45.64
N ALA A 275 -41.75 -38.81 -45.53
CA ALA A 275 -41.41 -40.22 -45.50
C ALA A 275 -41.41 -40.71 -44.06
N ALA A 276 -42.32 -41.64 -43.80
CA ALA A 276 -42.37 -42.67 -42.75
C ALA A 276 -41.67 -42.36 -41.39
N LYS A 277 -42.44 -42.47 -40.33
CA LYS A 277 -42.04 -42.68 -38.95
C LYS A 277 -40.96 -43.76 -38.82
N ALA A 278 -39.69 -43.38 -38.87
CA ALA A 278 -38.62 -44.15 -38.32
C ALA A 278 -38.23 -43.51 -36.97
N ALA A 279 -38.11 -44.31 -35.92
CA ALA A 279 -37.62 -43.87 -34.62
C ALA A 279 -36.29 -43.12 -34.83
N SER A 280 -36.29 -41.82 -34.60
CA SER A 280 -35.11 -40.98 -34.80
C SER A 280 -34.19 -41.17 -33.62
N VAL A 281 -33.14 -41.95 -33.84
CA VAL A 281 -31.93 -41.87 -32.98
C VAL A 281 -31.29 -40.54 -33.26
N VAL A 282 -31.44 -39.58 -32.32
CA VAL A 282 -30.82 -38.26 -32.43
C VAL A 282 -29.48 -38.34 -31.69
N ASN A 283 -28.40 -38.46 -32.44
CA ASN A 283 -27.07 -38.34 -31.87
C ASN A 283 -26.69 -36.84 -31.75
N VAL A 284 -26.89 -36.30 -30.57
CA VAL A 284 -26.46 -34.96 -30.21
C VAL A 284 -25.39 -35.08 -29.11
N GLU A 285 -24.29 -34.47 -29.30
CA GLU A 285 -23.23 -34.36 -28.30
C GLU A 285 -23.21 -32.93 -27.79
N THR A 286 -23.04 -32.72 -26.47
CA THR A 286 -22.85 -31.40 -25.88
C THR A 286 -21.84 -31.49 -24.75
N VAL A 287 -21.16 -30.35 -24.47
CA VAL A 287 -20.13 -30.25 -23.43
C VAL A 287 -20.47 -29.09 -22.51
N VAL A 288 -20.37 -29.32 -21.21
CA VAL A 288 -20.51 -28.30 -20.17
C VAL A 288 -19.16 -28.07 -19.51
N PHE A 289 -18.66 -26.84 -19.54
CA PHE A 289 -17.38 -26.45 -18.94
C PHE A 289 -17.58 -25.89 -17.52
N PHE A 290 -16.55 -26.09 -16.68
CA PHE A 290 -16.56 -25.67 -15.29
C PHE A 290 -15.29 -24.89 -14.93
N ASP A 291 -15.45 -23.91 -14.05
CA ASP A 291 -14.33 -23.21 -13.47
C ASP A 291 -13.54 -24.10 -12.50
N LYS A 292 -12.34 -23.64 -12.13
CA LYS A 292 -11.50 -24.33 -11.16
C LYS A 292 -12.23 -24.47 -9.82
N ASN A 293 -12.24 -25.71 -9.28
CA ASN A 293 -12.92 -26.08 -8.03
C ASN A 293 -14.44 -25.84 -8.00
N VAL A 294 -15.05 -25.62 -9.15
CA VAL A 294 -16.51 -25.45 -9.30
C VAL A 294 -17.12 -26.69 -9.91
N TYR A 295 -18.27 -27.09 -9.41
CA TYR A 295 -19.10 -28.19 -9.91
C TYR A 295 -20.57 -27.80 -10.14
N GLU A 296 -20.95 -26.56 -9.77
CA GLU A 296 -22.28 -26.01 -10.10
C GLU A 296 -22.33 -25.67 -11.59
N VAL A 297 -23.45 -26.02 -12.23
CA VAL A 297 -23.68 -25.72 -13.64
C VAL A 297 -23.91 -24.22 -13.83
N SER A 298 -23.02 -23.55 -14.56
CA SER A 298 -23.11 -22.13 -14.87
C SER A 298 -24.33 -21.79 -15.74
N ALA A 299 -24.71 -20.51 -15.81
CA ALA A 299 -25.81 -20.06 -16.67
C ALA A 299 -25.57 -20.43 -18.16
N PHE A 300 -24.34 -20.41 -18.64
CA PHE A 300 -23.98 -20.87 -19.98
C PHE A 300 -24.12 -22.38 -20.14
N GLY A 301 -23.70 -23.14 -19.11
CA GLY A 301 -23.90 -24.58 -19.05
C GLY A 301 -25.41 -24.95 -19.09
N GLN A 302 -26.21 -24.24 -18.33
CA GLN A 302 -27.67 -24.43 -18.32
C GLN A 302 -28.29 -24.19 -19.71
N ALA A 303 -27.93 -23.08 -20.36
CA ALA A 303 -28.40 -22.78 -21.72
C ALA A 303 -28.00 -23.84 -22.75
N SER A 304 -26.82 -24.45 -22.62
CA SER A 304 -26.39 -25.57 -23.47
C SER A 304 -27.18 -26.83 -23.19
N LEU A 305 -27.40 -27.13 -21.90
CA LEU A 305 -28.21 -28.27 -21.48
C LEU A 305 -29.68 -28.14 -21.91
N ASP A 306 -30.25 -26.94 -21.87
CA ASP A 306 -31.65 -26.71 -22.32
C ASP A 306 -31.83 -27.02 -23.80
N LYS A 307 -30.82 -26.62 -24.65
CA LYS A 307 -30.82 -26.99 -26.07
C LYS A 307 -30.69 -28.50 -26.27
N TYR A 308 -29.82 -29.14 -25.51
CA TYR A 308 -29.65 -30.59 -25.53
C TYR A 308 -30.94 -31.30 -25.13
N ILE A 309 -31.58 -30.91 -24.03
CA ILE A 309 -32.84 -31.45 -23.54
C ILE A 309 -33.94 -31.32 -24.60
N ALA A 310 -34.04 -30.15 -25.24
CA ALA A 310 -35.04 -29.93 -26.29
C ALA A 310 -34.86 -30.89 -27.48
N ALA A 311 -33.61 -31.27 -27.79
CA ALA A 311 -33.28 -32.22 -28.86
C ALA A 311 -33.59 -33.66 -28.47
N VAL A 312 -33.27 -34.10 -27.23
CA VAL A 312 -33.33 -35.52 -26.81
C VAL A 312 -34.60 -35.89 -26.05
N LYS A 313 -35.44 -34.90 -25.65
CA LYS A 313 -36.63 -35.12 -24.84
C LYS A 313 -37.67 -36.10 -25.46
N LYS A 314 -37.71 -36.16 -26.79
CA LYS A 314 -38.61 -37.01 -27.55
C LYS A 314 -37.95 -38.30 -28.07
N ALA A 315 -36.70 -38.50 -27.77
CA ALA A 315 -35.92 -39.67 -28.19
C ALA A 315 -35.91 -40.72 -27.06
N ASP A 316 -35.74 -41.99 -27.39
CA ASP A 316 -35.76 -43.11 -26.43
C ASP A 316 -34.31 -43.64 -26.15
N ASN A 317 -33.27 -43.02 -26.73
CA ASN A 317 -31.92 -43.45 -26.54
C ASN A 317 -31.37 -43.13 -25.16
N LYS A 318 -30.39 -43.91 -24.70
CA LYS A 318 -29.63 -43.66 -23.46
C LYS A 318 -28.76 -42.45 -23.64
N ILE A 319 -28.51 -41.75 -22.55
CA ILE A 319 -27.66 -40.55 -22.47
C ILE A 319 -26.47 -40.89 -21.60
N SER A 320 -25.27 -40.78 -22.13
CA SER A 320 -24.03 -40.92 -21.38
C SER A 320 -23.55 -39.55 -20.89
N VAL A 321 -23.33 -39.42 -19.58
CA VAL A 321 -22.81 -38.20 -18.93
C VAL A 321 -21.44 -38.52 -18.33
N VAL A 322 -20.35 -38.02 -18.91
CA VAL A 322 -18.99 -38.33 -18.50
C VAL A 322 -18.31 -37.08 -17.97
N GLY A 323 -17.92 -37.09 -16.69
CA GLY A 323 -17.23 -35.99 -16.03
C GLY A 323 -15.70 -36.12 -16.15
N HIS A 324 -15.07 -34.99 -16.41
CA HIS A 324 -13.61 -34.88 -16.55
C HIS A 324 -13.04 -33.74 -15.67
N ALA A 325 -11.75 -33.82 -15.40
CA ALA A 325 -10.97 -32.79 -14.72
C ALA A 325 -9.65 -32.56 -15.46
N ASP A 326 -9.07 -31.38 -15.30
CA ASP A 326 -7.76 -31.10 -15.86
C ASP A 326 -6.65 -31.90 -15.14
N ASN A 327 -5.53 -32.10 -15.83
CA ASN A 327 -4.36 -32.83 -15.31
C ASN A 327 -3.27 -31.92 -14.74
N THR A 328 -3.50 -30.62 -14.70
CA THR A 328 -2.51 -29.62 -14.23
C THR A 328 -2.78 -29.15 -12.80
N THR A 329 -3.99 -29.39 -12.28
CA THR A 329 -4.39 -28.95 -10.95
C THR A 329 -4.97 -30.08 -10.11
N GLY A 330 -4.71 -30.04 -8.80
CA GLY A 330 -5.23 -31.03 -7.85
C GLY A 330 -4.46 -32.36 -7.83
N THR A 331 -4.88 -33.27 -6.93
CA THR A 331 -4.40 -34.65 -6.92
C THR A 331 -5.33 -35.56 -7.74
N LYS A 332 -4.87 -36.74 -8.10
CA LYS A 332 -5.71 -37.72 -8.82
C LYS A 332 -7.01 -38.02 -8.07
N GLU A 333 -6.93 -38.25 -6.77
CA GLU A 333 -8.09 -38.54 -5.91
C GLU A 333 -9.08 -37.36 -5.86
N TYR A 334 -8.54 -36.12 -5.83
CA TYR A 334 -9.36 -34.91 -5.90
C TYR A 334 -10.05 -34.77 -7.24
N ASN A 335 -9.29 -35.02 -8.34
CA ASN A 335 -9.80 -34.91 -9.70
C ASN A 335 -10.91 -35.93 -9.99
N VAL A 336 -10.81 -37.13 -9.47
CA VAL A 336 -11.91 -38.12 -9.52
C VAL A 336 -13.14 -37.60 -8.80
N LYS A 337 -13.00 -37.06 -7.57
CA LYS A 337 -14.13 -36.54 -6.80
C LYS A 337 -14.81 -35.33 -7.44
N ILE A 338 -14.03 -34.40 -8.00
CA ILE A 338 -14.64 -33.22 -8.63
C ILE A 338 -15.29 -33.55 -9.96
N SER A 339 -14.72 -34.46 -10.76
CA SER A 339 -15.33 -34.94 -11.99
C SER A 339 -16.65 -35.68 -11.73
N GLN A 340 -16.72 -36.47 -10.65
CA GLN A 340 -17.95 -37.10 -10.19
C GLN A 340 -19.02 -36.05 -9.87
N LYS A 341 -18.69 -35.08 -9.01
CA LYS A 341 -19.64 -34.01 -8.62
C LYS A 341 -20.15 -33.22 -9.81
N ARG A 342 -19.30 -32.94 -10.80
CA ARG A 342 -19.70 -32.26 -12.03
C ARG A 342 -20.67 -33.09 -12.85
N ALA A 343 -20.39 -34.38 -13.02
CA ALA A 343 -21.25 -35.29 -13.73
C ALA A 343 -22.62 -35.45 -13.02
N GLU A 344 -22.62 -35.56 -11.70
CA GLU A 344 -23.84 -35.60 -10.88
C GLU A 344 -24.67 -34.32 -11.01
N ALA A 345 -24.04 -33.14 -10.95
CA ALA A 345 -24.73 -31.86 -11.12
C ALA A 345 -25.38 -31.71 -12.50
N VAL A 346 -24.73 -32.21 -13.55
CA VAL A 346 -25.32 -32.24 -14.90
C VAL A 346 -26.51 -33.24 -14.96
N LYS A 347 -26.35 -34.45 -14.40
CA LYS A 347 -27.43 -35.41 -14.28
C LYS A 347 -28.62 -34.79 -13.58
N ASP A 348 -28.42 -34.18 -12.41
CA ASP A 348 -29.49 -33.58 -11.62
C ASP A 348 -30.22 -32.49 -12.40
N TYR A 349 -29.49 -31.68 -13.17
CA TYR A 349 -30.08 -30.68 -14.06
C TYR A 349 -30.95 -31.31 -15.15
N LEU A 350 -30.46 -32.38 -15.80
CA LEU A 350 -31.20 -33.10 -16.84
C LEU A 350 -32.52 -33.70 -16.27
N VAL A 351 -32.45 -34.33 -15.10
CA VAL A 351 -33.61 -34.92 -14.43
C VAL A 351 -34.64 -33.84 -14.03
N ALA A 352 -34.15 -32.75 -13.43
CA ALA A 352 -35.00 -31.61 -13.02
C ALA A 352 -35.76 -30.98 -14.21
N ASN A 353 -35.21 -31.09 -15.44
CA ASN A 353 -35.80 -30.54 -16.65
C ASN A 353 -36.56 -31.60 -17.50
N GLY A 354 -36.82 -32.75 -16.91
CA GLY A 354 -37.76 -33.74 -17.44
C GLY A 354 -37.17 -34.83 -18.32
N ILE A 355 -35.89 -35.12 -18.16
CA ILE A 355 -35.26 -36.34 -18.70
C ILE A 355 -35.44 -37.47 -17.67
N ASP A 356 -35.89 -38.64 -18.12
CA ASP A 356 -36.05 -39.80 -17.25
C ASP A 356 -34.67 -40.30 -16.76
N GLU A 357 -34.52 -40.44 -15.45
CA GLU A 357 -33.27 -40.87 -14.81
C GLU A 357 -32.76 -42.22 -15.33
N SER A 358 -33.71 -43.13 -15.67
CA SER A 358 -33.38 -44.46 -16.21
C SER A 358 -32.65 -44.44 -17.57
N ARG A 359 -32.68 -43.29 -18.26
CA ARG A 359 -32.01 -43.06 -19.52
C ARG A 359 -30.57 -42.56 -19.34
N ILE A 360 -30.21 -42.08 -18.14
CA ILE A 360 -28.95 -41.41 -17.90
C ILE A 360 -27.92 -42.38 -17.28
N GLU A 361 -26.82 -42.58 -17.95
CA GLU A 361 -25.66 -43.30 -17.44
C GLU A 361 -24.55 -42.31 -17.07
N VAL A 362 -24.19 -42.26 -15.79
CA VAL A 362 -23.16 -41.33 -15.29
C VAL A 362 -21.88 -42.05 -15.11
N LYS A 363 -20.80 -41.44 -15.65
CA LYS A 363 -19.40 -41.88 -15.49
C LYS A 363 -18.51 -40.68 -15.13
N TRP A 364 -17.38 -40.95 -14.55
CA TRP A 364 -16.35 -39.95 -14.25
C TRP A 364 -14.97 -40.57 -14.43
N GLU A 365 -14.08 -39.84 -15.09
CA GLU A 365 -12.77 -40.32 -15.48
C GLU A 365 -11.63 -39.50 -14.84
N GLY A 366 -11.98 -38.52 -14.00
CA GLY A 366 -10.98 -37.64 -13.34
C GLY A 366 -10.14 -36.91 -14.37
N CYS A 367 -8.82 -37.04 -14.22
CA CYS A 367 -7.82 -36.51 -15.17
C CYS A 367 -7.13 -37.61 -16.00
N GLU A 368 -7.65 -38.84 -15.99
CA GLU A 368 -7.03 -39.96 -16.72
C GLU A 368 -7.41 -39.97 -18.21
N SER A 369 -8.57 -39.45 -18.54
CA SER A 369 -9.04 -39.24 -19.91
C SER A 369 -9.32 -37.77 -20.15
N LEU A 370 -8.65 -37.20 -21.13
CA LEU A 370 -8.77 -35.79 -21.49
C LEU A 370 -9.50 -35.68 -22.83
N PRO A 371 -10.78 -35.26 -22.87
CA PRO A 371 -11.54 -35.15 -24.09
C PRO A 371 -10.93 -34.13 -25.08
N PHE A 372 -10.14 -33.20 -24.60
CA PHE A 372 -9.47 -32.16 -25.37
C PHE A 372 -7.93 -32.26 -25.18
N ALA A 373 -7.32 -33.33 -25.61
CA ALA A 373 -5.90 -33.61 -25.39
C ALA A 373 -4.97 -32.54 -25.98
N ASP A 374 -5.34 -31.92 -27.09
CA ASP A 374 -4.56 -30.88 -27.80
C ASP A 374 -4.96 -29.44 -27.35
N GLY A 375 -5.88 -29.30 -26.38
CA GLY A 375 -6.36 -28.02 -25.90
C GLY A 375 -5.66 -27.54 -24.64
N GLU A 376 -6.00 -26.32 -24.24
CA GLU A 376 -5.64 -25.76 -22.94
C GLU A 376 -6.13 -26.70 -21.83
N ALA A 377 -5.31 -26.93 -20.80
CA ALA A 377 -5.67 -27.83 -19.69
C ALA A 377 -7.05 -27.49 -19.08
N GLU A 378 -7.42 -26.22 -19.10
CA GLU A 378 -8.68 -25.71 -18.54
C GLU A 378 -9.94 -26.24 -19.22
N VAL A 379 -9.90 -26.51 -20.54
CA VAL A 379 -11.06 -27.04 -21.28
C VAL A 379 -11.40 -28.48 -20.88
N ASN A 380 -10.50 -29.18 -20.23
CA ASN A 380 -10.76 -30.52 -19.69
C ASN A 380 -11.51 -30.50 -18.37
N ARG A 381 -11.80 -29.33 -17.79
CA ARG A 381 -12.75 -29.17 -16.68
C ARG A 381 -14.17 -29.19 -17.23
N CYS A 382 -14.63 -30.34 -17.67
CA CYS A 382 -15.89 -30.43 -18.39
C CYS A 382 -16.67 -31.73 -18.10
N VAL A 383 -17.92 -31.72 -18.55
CA VAL A 383 -18.77 -32.91 -18.64
C VAL A 383 -19.20 -33.07 -20.10
N VAL A 384 -18.90 -34.22 -20.68
CA VAL A 384 -19.31 -34.59 -22.05
C VAL A 384 -20.61 -35.40 -21.97
N ILE A 385 -21.55 -35.03 -22.79
CA ILE A 385 -22.89 -35.66 -22.84
C ILE A 385 -23.14 -36.17 -24.26
N LYS A 386 -23.42 -37.46 -24.40
CA LYS A 386 -23.70 -38.14 -25.67
C LYS A 386 -25.00 -38.88 -25.68
#